data_0787dc97bd3b4a3569c4ac9d2b0bedeb
#
_entry.id   0787dc97bd3b4a3569c4ac9d2b0bedeb
#
_cell.length_a   1.000
_cell.length_b   1.000
_cell.length_c   1.000
_cell.angle_alpha   90.00
_cell.angle_beta   90.00
_cell.angle_gamma   90.00
#
_symmetry.space_group_name_H-M   'P 1'
#
loop_
_entity.id
_entity.type
_entity.pdbx_description
1 polymer ?
#
loop_
_entity_poly.entity_id
_entity_poly.type
_entity_poly.pdbx_seq_one_letter_code
_entity_poly.pdbx_strand_id
1 'polypeptide(L)'
;MAYKSFKNSGGTVSVDLGDLNPKQKLFCQARTRYVAYGGARGGGKTHVLRVKAFGGALTYPGIRILIVRREYPELEQNIILPMRKMIPAELATYNGAMRMMFFANGSTIKFGHYGPNDDVEYQGLEFDWIFMEEATQFTETQFRTLGACLRGATKLPRRMYLTCNPGGIGHLWVKRLFVTRQYRDGERAEDYTFIPATVDDNPQLLEASPEYKQMLDLLPEDVRRAWRYGDWDALAGTFFPEFRKETHVIKPFYRIPSEWRKYRVFDYGLDMFACLWIAVDFDGRCYVYREVQQSGLIVSEAARLALDLTPAWEHIECTIAPPDMWNRQKDSGKSMAELFAENGLGLLRASNNRIQGWMALKEMLKPMLDENDKPGLLVTEDCAGLIANLPAIQHDEKNPSDCATEPHEITHCVDAIRYFAVTRTLGAERVNVPEEPEFDDAAVDYDEEMTGGDMTDDYLAYGGG
;
A
#
# COMPACT_ATOMS: atom_id res chain seq x y z
N MET A 1 -4.87 26.25 -30.28
CA MET A 1 -5.00 24.98 -31.03
C MET A 1 -3.66 24.61 -31.63
N ALA A 2 -3.01 23.56 -31.13
CA ALA A 2 -1.73 23.09 -31.69
C ALA A 2 -2.01 22.07 -32.79
N TYR A 3 -2.23 22.55 -34.01
CA TYR A 3 -2.25 21.69 -35.19
C TYR A 3 -0.81 21.25 -35.51
N LYS A 4 -0.53 19.97 -35.49
CA LYS A 4 0.68 19.42 -36.09
C LYS A 4 0.35 18.83 -37.46
N SER A 5 1.03 19.35 -38.48
CA SER A 5 0.90 18.85 -39.85
C SER A 5 1.95 17.77 -40.09
N PHE A 6 1.52 16.64 -40.59
CA PHE A 6 2.39 15.49 -40.93
C PHE A 6 2.28 15.20 -42.42
N LYS A 7 3.42 14.98 -43.07
CA LYS A 7 3.48 14.57 -44.51
C LYS A 7 3.46 13.06 -44.57
N ASN A 8 2.57 12.48 -45.35
CA ASN A 8 2.65 11.10 -45.78
C ASN A 8 2.70 11.04 -47.30
N SER A 9 2.75 9.85 -47.89
CA SER A 9 2.78 9.64 -49.36
C SER A 9 1.56 10.18 -50.12
N GLY A 10 0.49 10.56 -49.44
CA GLY A 10 -0.77 11.10 -49.98
C GLY A 10 -1.01 12.58 -49.73
N GLY A 11 -0.13 13.30 -48.98
CA GLY A 11 -0.30 14.69 -48.68
C GLY A 11 0.01 15.10 -47.23
N THR A 12 -0.49 16.28 -46.82
CA THR A 12 -0.34 16.78 -45.45
C THR A 12 -1.60 16.47 -44.66
N VAL A 13 -1.46 15.69 -43.60
CA VAL A 13 -2.55 15.39 -42.63
C VAL A 13 -2.34 16.27 -41.41
N SER A 14 -3.36 17.01 -41.01
CA SER A 14 -3.35 17.84 -39.80
C SER A 14 -4.12 17.14 -38.69
N VAL A 15 -3.49 17.04 -37.50
CA VAL A 15 -4.10 16.44 -36.32
C VAL A 15 -4.22 17.50 -35.23
N ASP A 16 -5.41 17.67 -34.69
CA ASP A 16 -5.64 18.49 -33.52
C ASP A 16 -5.30 17.67 -32.27
N LEU A 17 -4.26 18.10 -31.57
CA LEU A 17 -3.81 17.48 -30.31
C LEU A 17 -4.32 18.22 -29.07
N GLY A 18 -5.13 19.27 -29.27
CA GLY A 18 -5.50 20.21 -28.22
C GLY A 18 -4.33 21.06 -27.75
N ASP A 19 -4.62 22.01 -26.87
CA ASP A 19 -3.58 22.83 -26.26
C ASP A 19 -3.04 22.14 -24.99
N LEU A 20 -1.74 21.90 -24.97
CA LEU A 20 -1.08 21.35 -23.79
C LEU A 20 -0.80 22.45 -22.77
N ASN A 21 -1.14 22.21 -21.52
CA ASN A 21 -0.77 23.09 -20.42
C ASN A 21 0.76 23.07 -20.15
N PRO A 22 1.31 24.01 -19.36
CA PRO A 22 2.75 24.10 -19.13
C PRO A 22 3.37 22.80 -18.57
N LYS A 23 2.69 22.11 -17.64
CA LYS A 23 3.18 20.86 -17.06
C LYS A 23 3.18 19.71 -18.07
N GLN A 24 2.15 19.64 -18.91
CA GLN A 24 2.09 18.68 -20.02
C GLN A 24 3.20 18.92 -21.06
N LYS A 25 3.53 20.19 -21.34
CA LYS A 25 4.66 20.52 -22.21
C LYS A 25 5.98 20.04 -21.63
N LEU A 26 6.21 20.20 -20.31
CA LEU A 26 7.40 19.68 -19.63
C LEU A 26 7.49 18.15 -19.75
N PHE A 27 6.38 17.42 -19.55
CA PHE A 27 6.33 15.98 -19.74
C PHE A 27 6.70 15.56 -21.18
N CYS A 28 6.18 16.26 -22.17
CA CYS A 28 6.53 16.03 -23.57
C CYS A 28 8.00 16.29 -23.88
N GLN A 29 8.62 17.24 -23.19
CA GLN A 29 10.02 17.63 -23.40
C GLN A 29 11.03 16.80 -22.60
N ALA A 30 10.60 16.16 -21.52
CA ALA A 30 11.48 15.34 -20.66
C ALA A 30 12.22 14.24 -21.44
N ARG A 31 13.51 14.03 -21.10
CA ARG A 31 14.43 13.14 -21.85
C ARG A 31 15.09 12.07 -20.97
N THR A 32 14.86 12.08 -19.65
CA THR A 32 15.39 11.07 -18.75
C THR A 32 14.81 9.69 -19.06
N ARG A 33 15.44 8.64 -18.55
CA ARG A 33 15.03 7.26 -18.79
C ARG A 33 13.64 6.97 -18.25
N TYR A 34 13.33 7.49 -17.06
CA TYR A 34 12.06 7.34 -16.36
C TYR A 34 11.45 8.70 -16.07
N VAL A 35 10.26 8.96 -16.59
CA VAL A 35 9.55 10.22 -16.43
C VAL A 35 8.17 9.96 -15.85
N ALA A 36 7.90 10.45 -14.64
CA ALA A 36 6.58 10.37 -14.03
C ALA A 36 5.87 11.73 -14.06
N TYR A 37 4.59 11.70 -14.42
CA TYR A 37 3.68 12.85 -14.41
C TYR A 37 2.53 12.55 -13.47
N GLY A 38 2.38 13.30 -12.39
CA GLY A 38 1.35 12.97 -11.44
C GLY A 38 1.28 13.88 -10.23
N GLY A 39 0.61 13.37 -9.20
CA GLY A 39 0.39 14.03 -7.92
C GLY A 39 -1.08 14.11 -7.59
N ALA A 40 -1.89 14.91 -8.29
CA ALA A 40 -3.31 15.07 -8.00
C ALA A 40 -4.21 14.58 -9.13
N ARG A 41 -5.52 14.48 -8.87
CA ARG A 41 -6.52 14.22 -9.91
C ARG A 41 -6.78 15.49 -10.75
N GLY A 42 -7.27 15.30 -11.96
CA GLY A 42 -7.64 16.39 -12.85
C GLY A 42 -6.49 17.07 -13.62
N GLY A 43 -5.21 16.70 -13.40
CA GLY A 43 -4.03 17.31 -14.04
C GLY A 43 -3.82 16.97 -15.52
N GLY A 44 -4.75 16.28 -16.18
CA GLY A 44 -4.69 15.96 -17.62
C GLY A 44 -3.67 14.88 -17.99
N LYS A 45 -3.35 13.95 -17.05
CA LYS A 45 -2.33 12.89 -17.17
C LYS A 45 -2.57 11.96 -18.37
N THR A 46 -3.73 11.35 -18.44
CA THR A 46 -4.11 10.39 -19.49
C THR A 46 -4.10 11.04 -20.88
N HIS A 47 -4.50 12.32 -20.97
CA HIS A 47 -4.46 13.06 -22.23
C HIS A 47 -3.02 13.24 -22.73
N VAL A 48 -2.13 13.76 -21.91
CA VAL A 48 -0.75 14.00 -22.32
C VAL A 48 0.02 12.71 -22.61
N LEU A 49 -0.30 11.60 -21.92
CA LEU A 49 0.26 10.29 -22.22
C LEU A 49 -0.07 9.88 -23.65
N ARG A 50 -1.35 9.98 -24.07
CA ARG A 50 -1.79 9.69 -25.44
C ARG A 50 -1.10 10.56 -26.46
N VAL A 51 -1.04 11.88 -26.21
CA VAL A 51 -0.37 12.84 -27.09
C VAL A 51 1.12 12.53 -27.22
N LYS A 52 1.79 12.20 -26.11
CA LYS A 52 3.22 11.84 -26.12
C LYS A 52 3.51 10.56 -26.89
N ALA A 53 2.69 9.50 -26.68
CA ALA A 53 2.83 8.23 -27.38
C ALA A 53 2.62 8.41 -28.90
N PHE A 54 1.55 9.09 -29.28
CA PHE A 54 1.27 9.41 -30.68
C PHE A 54 2.36 10.25 -31.32
N GLY A 55 2.79 11.34 -30.65
CA GLY A 55 3.88 12.18 -31.13
C GLY A 55 5.20 11.43 -31.28
N GLY A 56 5.47 10.46 -30.40
CA GLY A 56 6.62 9.56 -30.50
C GLY A 56 6.55 8.66 -31.72
N ALA A 57 5.40 8.03 -31.96
CA ALA A 57 5.17 7.16 -33.11
C ALA A 57 5.37 7.89 -34.45
N LEU A 58 5.02 9.16 -34.52
CA LEU A 58 5.22 9.98 -35.72
C LEU A 58 6.66 10.51 -35.88
N THR A 59 7.30 10.85 -34.74
CA THR A 59 8.64 11.48 -34.77
C THR A 59 9.75 10.48 -35.02
N TYR A 60 9.58 9.22 -34.58
CA TYR A 60 10.62 8.19 -34.67
C TYR A 60 10.12 7.03 -35.53
N PRO A 61 10.37 7.02 -36.85
CA PRO A 61 9.96 5.93 -37.72
C PRO A 61 10.42 4.54 -37.20
N GLY A 62 9.52 3.56 -37.21
CA GLY A 62 9.80 2.22 -36.74
C GLY A 62 9.86 2.04 -35.22
N ILE A 63 9.53 3.05 -34.42
CA ILE A 63 9.52 2.94 -32.96
C ILE A 63 8.45 1.93 -32.49
N ARG A 64 8.82 1.13 -31.50
CA ARG A 64 7.93 0.18 -30.84
C ARG A 64 7.53 0.72 -29.47
N ILE A 65 6.25 1.04 -29.31
CA ILE A 65 5.68 1.62 -28.11
C ILE A 65 4.76 0.60 -27.44
N LEU A 66 4.84 0.49 -26.12
CA LEU A 66 3.89 -0.23 -25.30
C LEU A 66 3.14 0.77 -24.41
N ILE A 67 1.83 0.63 -24.31
CA ILE A 67 1.01 1.33 -23.31
C ILE A 67 0.34 0.26 -22.44
N VAL A 68 0.59 0.30 -21.12
CA VAL A 68 0.02 -0.66 -20.17
C VAL A 68 -0.86 0.04 -19.15
N ARG A 69 -1.93 -0.64 -18.76
CA ARG A 69 -2.77 -0.34 -17.61
C ARG A 69 -3.07 -1.64 -16.86
N ARG A 70 -3.47 -1.57 -15.59
CA ARG A 70 -3.76 -2.76 -14.79
C ARG A 70 -4.91 -3.58 -15.38
N GLU A 71 -6.01 -2.90 -15.73
CA GLU A 71 -7.22 -3.53 -16.23
C GLU A 71 -7.50 -3.20 -17.69
N TYR A 72 -7.84 -4.22 -18.49
CA TYR A 72 -8.11 -4.05 -19.92
C TYR A 72 -9.33 -3.16 -20.22
N PRO A 73 -10.47 -3.29 -19.55
CA PRO A 73 -11.62 -2.42 -19.81
C PRO A 73 -11.30 -0.93 -19.65
N GLU A 74 -10.51 -0.59 -18.65
CA GLU A 74 -10.06 0.78 -18.41
C GLU A 74 -9.06 1.26 -19.47
N LEU A 75 -8.15 0.38 -19.91
CA LEU A 75 -7.24 0.66 -21.02
C LEU A 75 -8.02 0.95 -22.30
N GLU A 76 -9.05 0.16 -22.59
CA GLU A 76 -9.89 0.35 -23.76
C GLU A 76 -10.62 1.69 -23.73
N GLN A 77 -11.34 1.98 -22.64
CA GLN A 77 -12.16 3.19 -22.50
C GLN A 77 -11.30 4.47 -22.46
N ASN A 78 -10.19 4.45 -21.72
CA ASN A 78 -9.42 5.67 -21.44
C ASN A 78 -8.29 5.92 -22.45
N ILE A 79 -7.80 4.89 -23.11
CA ILE A 79 -6.65 5.00 -24.02
C ILE A 79 -7.02 4.62 -25.45
N ILE A 80 -7.47 3.39 -25.70
CA ILE A 80 -7.60 2.85 -27.06
C ILE A 80 -8.68 3.62 -27.83
N LEU A 81 -9.91 3.71 -27.29
CA LEU A 81 -11.01 4.38 -27.97
C LEU A 81 -10.74 5.87 -28.23
N PRO A 82 -10.23 6.66 -27.23
CA PRO A 82 -9.85 8.05 -27.49
C PRO A 82 -8.70 8.19 -28.51
N MET A 83 -7.69 7.30 -28.51
CA MET A 83 -6.62 7.35 -29.50
C MET A 83 -7.15 7.03 -30.92
N ARG A 84 -8.04 6.06 -31.07
CA ARG A 84 -8.67 5.75 -32.35
C ARG A 84 -9.49 6.92 -32.89
N LYS A 85 -10.13 7.69 -32.01
CA LYS A 85 -10.87 8.91 -32.39
C LYS A 85 -9.94 10.08 -32.75
N MET A 86 -8.81 10.18 -32.05
CA MET A 86 -7.83 11.27 -32.23
C MET A 86 -6.98 11.10 -33.48
N ILE A 87 -6.66 9.85 -33.87
CA ILE A 87 -5.68 9.53 -34.93
C ILE A 87 -6.41 9.22 -36.22
N PRO A 88 -6.18 10.02 -37.29
CA PRO A 88 -6.76 9.74 -38.61
C PRO A 88 -6.31 8.38 -39.18
N ALA A 89 -7.21 7.72 -39.91
CA ALA A 89 -6.93 6.41 -40.52
C ALA A 89 -5.77 6.43 -41.53
N GLU A 90 -5.53 7.58 -42.13
CA GLU A 90 -4.41 7.82 -43.07
C GLU A 90 -3.03 7.76 -42.39
N LEU A 91 -2.98 7.95 -41.07
CA LEU A 91 -1.73 7.92 -40.28
C LEU A 91 -1.51 6.58 -39.60
N ALA A 92 -2.59 5.93 -39.14
CA ALA A 92 -2.48 4.64 -38.46
C ALA A 92 -3.77 3.82 -38.53
N THR A 93 -3.63 2.50 -38.53
CA THR A 93 -4.72 1.53 -38.44
C THR A 93 -4.65 0.74 -37.15
N TYR A 94 -5.81 0.44 -36.56
CA TYR A 94 -5.91 -0.35 -35.33
C TYR A 94 -6.36 -1.77 -35.65
N ASN A 95 -5.58 -2.76 -35.19
CA ASN A 95 -5.94 -4.18 -35.22
C ASN A 95 -6.41 -4.63 -33.84
N GLY A 96 -7.70 -4.93 -33.70
CA GLY A 96 -8.29 -5.33 -32.40
C GLY A 96 -7.84 -6.70 -31.92
N ALA A 97 -7.58 -7.65 -32.81
CA ALA A 97 -7.11 -8.99 -32.42
C ALA A 97 -5.68 -8.96 -31.81
N MET A 98 -4.82 -8.13 -32.39
CA MET A 98 -3.45 -7.94 -31.91
C MET A 98 -3.35 -6.88 -30.80
N ARG A 99 -4.40 -6.11 -30.59
CA ARG A 99 -4.41 -4.91 -29.72
C ARG A 99 -3.26 -3.96 -30.04
N MET A 100 -3.08 -3.71 -31.35
CA MET A 100 -1.96 -2.92 -31.85
C MET A 100 -2.44 -1.86 -32.84
N MET A 101 -1.78 -0.71 -32.80
CA MET A 101 -1.91 0.34 -33.79
C MET A 101 -0.66 0.36 -34.66
N PHE A 102 -0.84 0.33 -35.97
CA PHE A 102 0.23 0.31 -36.98
C PHE A 102 0.24 1.63 -37.73
N PHE A 103 1.39 2.28 -37.75
CA PHE A 103 1.61 3.56 -38.43
C PHE A 103 2.23 3.35 -39.82
N ALA A 104 1.91 4.23 -40.75
CA ALA A 104 2.44 4.19 -42.13
C ALA A 104 3.99 4.30 -42.19
N ASN A 105 4.64 4.87 -41.17
CA ASN A 105 6.10 4.99 -41.04
C ASN A 105 6.77 3.75 -40.40
N GLY A 106 6.03 2.67 -40.21
CA GLY A 106 6.52 1.42 -39.61
C GLY A 106 6.49 1.42 -38.06
N SER A 107 6.07 2.51 -37.41
CA SER A 107 5.93 2.56 -35.97
C SER A 107 4.73 1.74 -35.48
N THR A 108 4.80 1.25 -34.26
CA THR A 108 3.73 0.48 -33.64
C THR A 108 3.44 0.94 -32.21
N ILE A 109 2.17 0.88 -31.81
CA ILE A 109 1.75 1.02 -30.40
C ILE A 109 0.99 -0.25 -30.01
N LYS A 110 1.55 -1.03 -29.11
CA LYS A 110 0.89 -2.19 -28.48
C LYS A 110 0.15 -1.71 -27.24
N PHE A 111 -1.07 -2.19 -27.06
CA PHE A 111 -1.89 -1.94 -25.87
C PHE A 111 -1.94 -3.22 -25.04
N GLY A 112 -1.46 -3.18 -23.82
CA GLY A 112 -1.39 -4.31 -22.91
C GLY A 112 -2.02 -4.02 -21.55
N HIS A 113 -2.54 -5.05 -20.91
CA HIS A 113 -2.87 -5.01 -19.49
C HIS A 113 -1.81 -5.81 -18.74
N TYR A 114 -1.71 -5.57 -17.45
CA TYR A 114 -0.72 -6.23 -16.61
C TYR A 114 -1.33 -6.51 -15.24
N GLY A 115 -2.05 -7.61 -15.14
CA GLY A 115 -2.63 -8.10 -13.91
C GLY A 115 -1.60 -8.70 -12.94
N PRO A 116 -2.03 -9.18 -11.78
CA PRO A 116 -1.14 -9.70 -10.74
C PRO A 116 -0.28 -10.90 -11.17
N ASN A 117 -0.77 -11.71 -12.12
CA ASN A 117 -0.12 -12.97 -12.54
C ASN A 117 0.44 -12.92 -13.97
N ASP A 118 0.52 -11.74 -14.59
CA ASP A 118 0.87 -11.62 -16.02
C ASP A 118 2.37 -11.36 -16.26
N ASP A 119 3.24 -11.62 -15.29
CA ASP A 119 4.69 -11.37 -15.38
C ASP A 119 5.33 -12.06 -16.57
N VAL A 120 4.82 -13.23 -16.96
CA VAL A 120 5.35 -14.03 -18.07
C VAL A 120 5.01 -13.43 -19.44
N GLU A 121 3.91 -12.67 -19.59
CA GLU A 121 3.44 -12.14 -20.88
C GLU A 121 4.43 -11.17 -21.52
N TYR A 122 5.16 -10.40 -20.71
CA TYR A 122 6.09 -9.38 -21.17
C TYR A 122 7.53 -9.86 -21.26
N GLN A 123 7.85 -11.01 -20.67
CA GLN A 123 9.19 -11.58 -20.75
C GLN A 123 9.56 -11.90 -22.21
N GLY A 124 10.73 -11.44 -22.64
CA GLY A 124 11.19 -11.64 -24.01
C GLY A 124 10.78 -10.54 -25.00
N LEU A 125 9.81 -9.68 -24.68
CA LEU A 125 9.42 -8.58 -25.56
C LEU A 125 10.45 -7.43 -25.53
N GLU A 126 10.39 -6.60 -26.57
CA GLU A 126 11.30 -5.46 -26.74
C GLU A 126 10.52 -4.21 -27.17
N PHE A 127 10.74 -3.12 -26.46
CA PHE A 127 10.12 -1.82 -26.74
C PHE A 127 11.15 -0.69 -26.64
N ASP A 128 10.92 0.36 -27.40
CA ASP A 128 11.69 1.59 -27.32
C ASP A 128 11.11 2.54 -26.27
N TRP A 129 9.79 2.68 -26.25
CA TRP A 129 9.08 3.42 -25.22
C TRP A 129 8.01 2.56 -24.55
N ILE A 130 7.88 2.71 -23.24
CA ILE A 130 6.83 2.09 -22.45
C ILE A 130 6.08 3.20 -21.70
N PHE A 131 4.76 3.17 -21.77
CA PHE A 131 3.87 4.02 -20.99
C PHE A 131 3.13 3.17 -19.97
N MET A 132 3.30 3.49 -18.69
CA MET A 132 2.62 2.85 -17.58
C MET A 132 1.58 3.82 -17.03
N GLU A 133 0.30 3.59 -17.33
CA GLU A 133 -0.77 4.45 -16.86
C GLU A 133 -1.23 4.01 -15.47
N GLU A 134 -1.39 5.00 -14.57
CA GLU A 134 -1.66 4.79 -13.15
C GLU A 134 -0.64 3.85 -12.49
N ALA A 135 0.63 4.23 -12.57
CA ALA A 135 1.76 3.42 -12.13
C ALA A 135 1.68 2.97 -10.66
N THR A 136 0.95 3.68 -9.82
CA THR A 136 0.69 3.29 -8.42
C THR A 136 -0.26 2.08 -8.28
N GLN A 137 -0.84 1.59 -9.35
CA GLN A 137 -1.58 0.33 -9.36
C GLN A 137 -0.69 -0.91 -9.61
N PHE A 138 0.62 -0.71 -9.83
CA PHE A 138 1.57 -1.78 -10.11
C PHE A 138 2.61 -1.90 -9.00
N THR A 139 3.13 -3.11 -8.80
CA THR A 139 4.25 -3.35 -7.88
C THR A 139 5.57 -2.82 -8.45
N GLU A 140 6.58 -2.65 -7.59
CA GLU A 140 7.94 -2.29 -8.04
C GLU A 140 8.52 -3.37 -8.95
N THR A 141 8.26 -4.66 -8.67
CA THR A 141 8.66 -5.80 -9.49
C THR A 141 8.12 -5.68 -10.91
N GLN A 142 6.83 -5.38 -11.08
CA GLN A 142 6.22 -5.17 -12.40
C GLN A 142 6.84 -3.98 -13.15
N PHE A 143 7.11 -2.87 -12.45
CA PHE A 143 7.85 -1.75 -13.05
C PHE A 143 9.25 -2.16 -13.52
N ARG A 144 9.99 -2.96 -12.73
CA ARG A 144 11.32 -3.47 -13.08
C ARG A 144 11.27 -4.44 -14.27
N THR A 145 10.31 -5.36 -14.28
CA THR A 145 10.08 -6.31 -15.38
C THR A 145 9.83 -5.58 -16.70
N LEU A 146 8.94 -4.58 -16.71
CA LEU A 146 8.73 -3.74 -17.90
C LEU A 146 9.98 -2.93 -18.26
N GLY A 147 10.73 -2.44 -17.26
CA GLY A 147 12.00 -1.74 -17.47
C GLY A 147 13.04 -2.60 -18.18
N ALA A 148 13.06 -3.92 -17.96
CA ALA A 148 13.90 -4.88 -18.65
C ALA A 148 13.50 -5.07 -20.12
N CYS A 149 12.26 -4.76 -20.50
CA CYS A 149 11.78 -4.77 -21.88
C CYS A 149 12.21 -3.53 -22.69
N LEU A 150 12.80 -2.50 -22.06
CA LEU A 150 13.39 -1.33 -22.74
C LEU A 150 14.72 -1.70 -23.38
N ARG A 151 14.67 -2.52 -24.41
CA ARG A 151 15.82 -3.07 -25.12
C ARG A 151 15.56 -3.17 -26.64
N GLY A 152 16.58 -3.48 -27.40
CA GLY A 152 16.51 -3.73 -28.85
C GLY A 152 17.73 -3.17 -29.58
N ALA A 153 17.93 -3.58 -30.84
CA ALA A 153 19.09 -3.25 -31.67
C ALA A 153 19.00 -1.83 -32.30
N THR A 154 17.88 -1.11 -32.18
CA THR A 154 17.72 0.22 -32.77
C THR A 154 18.47 1.28 -31.98
N LYS A 155 18.88 2.39 -32.64
CA LYS A 155 19.48 3.56 -31.96
C LYS A 155 18.44 4.52 -31.35
N LEU A 156 17.16 4.09 -31.28
CA LEU A 156 16.08 4.90 -30.71
C LEU A 156 16.24 5.05 -29.20
N PRO A 157 15.83 6.18 -28.63
CA PRO A 157 15.93 6.39 -27.18
C PRO A 157 15.03 5.42 -26.42
N ARG A 158 15.54 4.83 -25.34
CA ARG A 158 14.81 3.93 -24.44
C ARG A 158 14.25 4.71 -23.25
N ARG A 159 12.92 4.80 -23.14
CA ARG A 159 12.26 5.61 -22.09
C ARG A 159 11.00 4.95 -21.58
N MET A 160 10.74 5.13 -20.29
CA MET A 160 9.47 4.79 -19.67
C MET A 160 8.80 6.06 -19.15
N TYR A 161 7.53 6.21 -19.49
CA TYR A 161 6.67 7.32 -19.08
C TYR A 161 5.56 6.79 -18.18
N LEU A 162 5.38 7.42 -17.03
CA LEU A 162 4.44 6.99 -16.03
C LEU A 162 3.42 8.11 -15.76
N THR A 163 2.16 7.72 -15.52
CA THR A 163 1.20 8.60 -14.86
C THR A 163 0.87 8.03 -13.49
N CYS A 164 0.67 8.87 -12.48
CA CYS A 164 0.43 8.39 -11.13
C CYS A 164 -0.37 9.38 -10.28
N ASN A 165 -1.06 8.83 -9.27
CA ASN A 165 -1.65 9.56 -8.16
C ASN A 165 -1.16 8.93 -6.85
N PRO A 166 -1.19 9.64 -5.70
CA PRO A 166 -0.97 9.03 -4.40
C PRO A 166 -2.00 7.92 -4.12
N GLY A 167 -1.58 6.87 -3.44
CA GLY A 167 -2.39 5.69 -3.11
C GLY A 167 -2.09 4.50 -4.02
N GLY A 168 -2.71 3.35 -3.73
CA GLY A 168 -2.51 2.09 -4.45
C GLY A 168 -1.25 1.33 -4.02
N ILE A 169 -1.13 0.08 -4.50
CA ILE A 169 -0.09 -0.87 -4.12
C ILE A 169 1.34 -0.39 -4.44
N GLY A 170 1.48 0.44 -5.47
CA GLY A 170 2.75 1.00 -5.91
C GLY A 170 3.11 2.35 -5.28
N HIS A 171 2.31 2.86 -4.34
CA HIS A 171 2.51 4.18 -3.76
C HIS A 171 3.95 4.39 -3.26
N LEU A 172 4.47 3.43 -2.49
CA LEU A 172 5.78 3.56 -1.85
C LEU A 172 6.94 3.63 -2.84
N TRP A 173 6.97 2.76 -3.84
CA TRP A 173 8.08 2.76 -4.80
C TRP A 173 8.03 4.00 -5.72
N VAL A 174 6.83 4.45 -6.12
CA VAL A 174 6.68 5.68 -6.90
C VAL A 174 7.12 6.88 -6.07
N LYS A 175 6.67 6.98 -4.82
CA LYS A 175 7.08 8.03 -3.87
C LYS A 175 8.60 8.02 -3.68
N ARG A 176 9.19 6.85 -3.41
CA ARG A 176 10.63 6.68 -3.19
C ARG A 176 11.46 7.16 -4.38
N LEU A 177 11.15 6.68 -5.59
CA LEU A 177 11.94 6.95 -6.78
C LEU A 177 11.75 8.36 -7.33
N PHE A 178 10.52 8.87 -7.34
CA PHE A 178 10.18 10.09 -8.06
C PHE A 178 9.95 11.29 -7.16
N VAL A 179 9.36 11.12 -5.98
CA VAL A 179 8.97 12.24 -5.10
C VAL A 179 10.05 12.52 -4.07
N THR A 180 10.42 11.52 -3.25
CA THR A 180 11.45 11.67 -2.19
C THR A 180 12.86 11.46 -2.73
N ARG A 181 13.01 10.89 -3.94
CA ARG A 181 14.27 10.71 -4.65
C ARG A 181 15.30 9.93 -3.83
N GLN A 182 14.87 8.89 -3.17
CA GLN A 182 15.70 7.98 -2.39
C GLN A 182 16.09 6.79 -3.26
N TYR A 183 17.36 6.70 -3.60
CA TYR A 183 17.87 5.70 -4.54
C TYR A 183 18.66 4.63 -3.81
N ARG A 184 18.48 3.37 -4.26
CA ARG A 184 19.25 2.20 -3.83
C ARG A 184 20.49 2.03 -4.72
N ASP A 185 21.38 1.12 -4.34
CA ASP A 185 22.55 0.78 -5.15
C ASP A 185 22.13 0.36 -6.58
N GLY A 186 22.81 0.93 -7.56
CA GLY A 186 22.52 0.72 -8.99
C GLY A 186 21.45 1.65 -9.58
N GLU A 187 20.72 2.44 -8.77
CA GLU A 187 19.79 3.47 -9.23
C GLU A 187 20.50 4.83 -9.33
N ARG A 188 20.29 5.56 -10.41
CA ARG A 188 20.96 6.86 -10.62
C ARG A 188 19.92 7.97 -10.67
N ALA A 189 20.14 9.03 -9.89
CA ALA A 189 19.22 10.17 -9.76
C ALA A 189 18.90 10.84 -11.11
N GLU A 190 19.89 10.89 -12.01
CA GLU A 190 19.74 11.50 -13.34
C GLU A 190 18.81 10.72 -14.28
N ASP A 191 18.50 9.46 -13.97
CA ASP A 191 17.58 8.66 -14.77
C ASP A 191 16.10 9.01 -14.51
N TYR A 192 15.78 9.70 -13.41
CA TYR A 192 14.41 9.93 -12.94
C TYR A 192 14.00 11.39 -13.01
N THR A 193 12.82 11.65 -13.54
CA THR A 193 12.18 12.97 -13.52
C THR A 193 10.75 12.85 -13.01
N PHE A 194 10.36 13.69 -12.05
CA PHE A 194 8.98 13.84 -11.61
C PHE A 194 8.44 15.21 -11.96
N ILE A 195 7.24 15.25 -12.54
CA ILE A 195 6.53 16.47 -12.91
C ILE A 195 5.21 16.47 -12.13
N PRO A 196 5.14 17.18 -11.00
CA PRO A 196 3.91 17.28 -10.23
C PRO A 196 2.86 18.10 -10.96
N ALA A 197 1.61 17.61 -10.95
CA ALA A 197 0.47 18.28 -11.55
C ALA A 197 -0.79 18.11 -10.70
N THR A 198 -1.57 19.17 -10.64
CA THR A 198 -2.85 19.27 -9.93
C THR A 198 -3.97 19.65 -10.88
N VAL A 199 -5.20 19.72 -10.40
CA VAL A 199 -6.33 20.22 -11.19
C VAL A 199 -6.15 21.69 -11.57
N ASP A 200 -5.44 22.47 -10.76
CA ASP A 200 -5.19 23.90 -11.05
C ASP A 200 -4.25 24.12 -12.25
N ASP A 201 -3.47 23.10 -12.62
CA ASP A 201 -2.63 23.09 -13.82
C ASP A 201 -3.42 22.79 -15.11
N ASN A 202 -4.74 22.51 -15.02
CA ASN A 202 -5.57 22.10 -16.15
C ASN A 202 -6.75 23.07 -16.38
N PRO A 203 -6.49 24.26 -16.95
CA PRO A 203 -7.52 25.26 -17.19
C PRO A 203 -8.66 24.75 -18.07
N GLN A 204 -8.37 23.88 -19.06
CA GLN A 204 -9.40 23.31 -19.93
C GLN A 204 -10.44 22.48 -19.17
N LEU A 205 -10.02 21.71 -18.15
CA LEU A 205 -10.94 20.98 -17.29
C LEU A 205 -11.77 21.93 -16.43
N LEU A 206 -11.14 22.97 -15.88
CA LEU A 206 -11.83 23.95 -15.03
C LEU A 206 -12.80 24.82 -15.80
N GLU A 207 -12.54 25.10 -17.08
CA GLU A 207 -13.48 25.79 -17.98
C GLU A 207 -14.67 24.88 -18.35
N ALA A 208 -14.42 23.60 -18.60
CA ALA A 208 -15.45 22.64 -18.98
C ALA A 208 -16.29 22.15 -17.79
N SER A 209 -15.72 22.07 -16.61
CA SER A 209 -16.34 21.56 -15.37
C SER A 209 -15.84 22.36 -14.16
N PRO A 210 -16.33 23.59 -13.95
CA PRO A 210 -15.90 24.45 -12.84
C PRO A 210 -16.16 23.85 -11.46
N GLU A 211 -17.23 23.07 -11.33
CA GLU A 211 -17.65 22.37 -10.11
C GLU A 211 -16.70 21.24 -9.70
N TYR A 212 -15.90 20.71 -10.62
CA TYR A 212 -15.01 19.57 -10.32
C TYR A 212 -14.00 19.88 -9.20
N LYS A 213 -13.48 21.10 -9.18
CA LYS A 213 -12.58 21.55 -8.10
C LYS A 213 -13.30 21.59 -6.76
N GLN A 214 -14.53 22.11 -6.71
CA GLN A 214 -15.34 22.15 -5.49
C GLN A 214 -15.65 20.74 -4.99
N MET A 215 -15.95 19.79 -5.89
CA MET A 215 -16.16 18.38 -5.51
C MET A 215 -14.92 17.78 -4.86
N LEU A 216 -13.71 18.09 -5.35
CA LEU A 216 -12.47 17.64 -4.72
C LEU A 216 -12.25 18.30 -3.35
N ASP A 217 -12.65 19.56 -3.16
CA ASP A 217 -12.51 20.29 -1.90
C ASP A 217 -13.48 19.79 -0.81
N LEU A 218 -14.60 19.12 -1.20
CA LEU A 218 -15.58 18.51 -0.29
C LEU A 218 -15.21 17.10 0.17
N LEU A 219 -14.15 16.51 -0.36
CA LEU A 219 -13.71 15.17 0.05
C LEU A 219 -13.20 15.16 1.51
N PRO A 220 -13.25 14.00 2.19
CA PRO A 220 -12.59 13.84 3.49
C PRO A 220 -11.14 14.30 3.43
N GLU A 221 -10.62 14.81 4.53
CA GLU A 221 -9.35 15.54 4.56
C GLU A 221 -8.19 14.76 3.93
N ASP A 222 -8.01 13.49 4.28
CA ASP A 222 -6.93 12.66 3.77
C ASP A 222 -7.06 12.43 2.25
N VAL A 223 -8.28 12.15 1.79
CA VAL A 223 -8.59 11.99 0.36
C VAL A 223 -8.38 13.29 -0.38
N ARG A 224 -8.83 14.41 0.20
CA ARG A 224 -8.63 15.77 -0.36
C ARG A 224 -7.15 16.10 -0.49
N ARG A 225 -6.35 15.85 0.57
CA ARG A 225 -4.89 16.05 0.53
C ARG A 225 -4.26 15.25 -0.61
N ALA A 226 -4.59 13.98 -0.75
CA ALA A 226 -4.05 13.13 -1.80
C ALA A 226 -4.54 13.53 -3.21
N TRP A 227 -5.85 13.68 -3.40
CA TRP A 227 -6.44 13.83 -4.74
C TRP A 227 -6.51 15.27 -5.23
N ARG A 228 -6.68 16.23 -4.32
CA ARG A 228 -6.76 17.65 -4.68
C ARG A 228 -5.39 18.32 -4.74
N TYR A 229 -4.51 18.01 -3.78
CA TYR A 229 -3.22 18.64 -3.65
C TYR A 229 -2.04 17.75 -4.07
N GLY A 230 -2.27 16.46 -4.30
CA GLY A 230 -1.22 15.52 -4.68
C GLY A 230 -0.23 15.24 -3.55
N ASP A 231 -0.71 15.28 -2.32
CA ASP A 231 0.08 15.00 -1.13
C ASP A 231 0.37 13.49 -1.03
N TRP A 232 1.63 13.14 -1.14
CA TRP A 232 2.12 11.76 -1.06
C TRP A 232 2.28 11.26 0.39
N ASP A 233 2.05 12.10 1.38
CA ASP A 233 1.99 11.72 2.78
C ASP A 233 0.55 11.50 3.26
N ALA A 234 -0.44 11.96 2.49
CA ALA A 234 -1.85 11.71 2.72
C ALA A 234 -2.28 10.43 2.00
N LEU A 235 -2.31 9.31 2.74
CA LEU A 235 -2.68 7.99 2.19
C LEU A 235 -4.20 7.80 2.30
N ALA A 236 -4.92 8.12 1.24
CA ALA A 236 -6.34 7.77 1.14
C ALA A 236 -6.51 6.25 1.14
N GLY A 237 -7.32 5.73 2.06
CA GLY A 237 -7.61 4.30 2.18
C GLY A 237 -6.57 3.50 2.98
N THR A 238 -5.66 4.15 3.70
CA THR A 238 -4.79 3.44 4.65
C THR A 238 -5.62 2.71 5.71
N PHE A 239 -5.21 1.50 6.02
CA PHE A 239 -5.86 0.70 7.06
C PHE A 239 -5.60 1.24 8.47
N PHE A 240 -4.46 1.90 8.69
CA PHE A 240 -4.05 2.49 9.96
C PHE A 240 -3.95 4.02 9.89
N PRO A 241 -5.08 4.75 9.76
CA PRO A 241 -5.06 6.22 9.76
C PRO A 241 -4.63 6.80 11.12
N GLU A 242 -4.68 5.98 12.18
CA GLU A 242 -4.22 6.33 13.52
C GLU A 242 -2.71 6.57 13.58
N PHE A 243 -1.92 5.88 12.74
CA PHE A 243 -0.46 6.02 12.73
C PHE A 243 -0.03 7.34 12.08
N ARG A 244 0.65 8.17 12.85
CA ARG A 244 1.23 9.45 12.41
C ARG A 244 2.68 9.52 12.86
N LYS A 245 3.59 9.85 11.94
CA LYS A 245 5.03 9.91 12.26
C LYS A 245 5.34 10.87 13.40
N GLU A 246 4.69 12.03 13.42
CA GLU A 246 4.90 13.08 14.42
C GLU A 246 4.53 12.65 15.83
N THR A 247 3.61 11.68 15.95
CA THR A 247 3.07 11.22 17.23
C THR A 247 3.69 9.88 17.67
N HIS A 248 3.94 8.99 16.71
CA HIS A 248 4.32 7.60 17.01
C HIS A 248 5.81 7.33 16.86
N VAL A 249 6.56 8.20 16.15
CA VAL A 249 7.99 7.98 15.95
C VAL A 249 8.80 8.78 16.95
N ILE A 250 9.70 8.10 17.65
CA ILE A 250 10.55 8.67 18.68
C ILE A 250 12.03 8.43 18.36
N LYS A 251 12.89 9.19 19.00
CA LYS A 251 14.34 8.96 18.93
C LYS A 251 14.71 7.63 19.55
N PRO A 252 15.74 6.94 19.01
CA PRO A 252 16.25 5.72 19.58
C PRO A 252 16.67 5.89 21.05
N PHE A 253 16.45 4.86 21.84
CA PHE A 253 16.96 4.82 23.20
C PHE A 253 18.47 4.62 23.17
N TYR A 254 19.20 5.33 24.05
CA TYR A 254 20.61 4.99 24.28
C TYR A 254 20.77 3.55 24.81
N ARG A 255 19.85 3.15 25.71
CA ARG A 255 19.73 1.79 26.22
C ARG A 255 18.29 1.56 26.69
N ILE A 256 17.72 0.42 26.32
CA ILE A 256 16.42 0.00 26.85
C ILE A 256 16.55 -0.37 28.33
N PRO A 257 15.71 0.14 29.24
CA PRO A 257 15.74 -0.23 30.66
C PRO A 257 15.71 -1.75 30.87
N SER A 258 16.52 -2.26 31.78
CA SER A 258 16.61 -3.70 32.07
C SER A 258 15.30 -4.27 32.58
N GLU A 259 14.56 -3.44 33.32
CA GLU A 259 13.33 -3.78 34.02
C GLU A 259 12.12 -3.91 33.08
N TRP A 260 12.22 -3.33 31.90
CA TRP A 260 11.16 -3.44 30.90
C TRP A 260 11.14 -4.83 30.28
N ARG A 261 9.96 -5.40 30.12
CA ARG A 261 9.79 -6.69 29.44
C ARG A 261 10.09 -6.52 27.96
N LYS A 262 10.85 -7.45 27.41
CA LYS A 262 11.25 -7.40 25.99
C LYS A 262 10.79 -8.65 25.27
N TYR A 263 10.24 -8.42 24.08
CA TYR A 263 9.69 -9.44 23.22
C TYR A 263 10.36 -9.36 21.86
N ARG A 264 10.41 -10.49 21.19
CA ARG A 264 10.76 -10.57 19.79
C ARG A 264 9.57 -11.14 19.05
N VAL A 265 9.26 -10.59 17.87
CA VAL A 265 8.19 -11.09 17.03
C VAL A 265 8.65 -11.04 15.59
N PHE A 266 8.30 -12.05 14.82
CA PHE A 266 8.65 -12.06 13.41
C PHE A 266 7.52 -12.61 12.53
N ASP A 267 7.60 -12.27 11.26
CA ASP A 267 6.96 -12.95 10.15
C ASP A 267 8.05 -13.56 9.27
N TYR A 268 7.85 -14.79 8.79
CA TYR A 268 8.85 -15.54 8.05
C TYR A 268 8.29 -16.18 6.79
N GLY A 269 8.87 -15.78 5.66
CA GLY A 269 8.75 -16.41 4.37
C GLY A 269 10.12 -16.49 3.70
N LEU A 270 10.28 -17.32 2.66
CA LEU A 270 11.52 -17.34 1.86
C LEU A 270 11.75 -16.02 1.12
N ASP A 271 10.70 -15.30 0.81
CA ASP A 271 10.71 -13.98 0.19
C ASP A 271 11.12 -12.88 1.16
N MET A 272 10.77 -13.00 2.46
CA MET A 272 11.11 -12.02 3.48
C MET A 272 11.10 -12.62 4.89
N PHE A 273 12.12 -12.31 5.67
CA PHE A 273 12.15 -12.43 7.12
C PHE A 273 12.06 -11.05 7.73
N ALA A 274 10.98 -10.73 8.43
CA ALA A 274 10.78 -9.47 9.14
C ALA A 274 10.70 -9.71 10.63
N CYS A 275 11.67 -9.20 11.41
CA CYS A 275 11.74 -9.40 12.85
C CYS A 275 11.80 -8.04 13.57
N LEU A 276 10.97 -7.91 14.61
CA LEU A 276 10.85 -6.72 15.46
C LEU A 276 11.16 -7.05 16.90
N TRP A 277 11.87 -6.14 17.60
CA TRP A 277 12.10 -6.19 19.05
C TRP A 277 11.24 -5.12 19.71
N ILE A 278 10.49 -5.52 20.72
CA ILE A 278 9.48 -4.69 21.37
C ILE A 278 9.73 -4.70 22.87
N ALA A 279 9.89 -3.53 23.46
CA ALA A 279 9.95 -3.33 24.91
C ALA A 279 8.60 -2.84 25.41
N VAL A 280 8.24 -3.26 26.61
CA VAL A 280 6.99 -2.85 27.28
C VAL A 280 7.34 -2.27 28.63
N ASP A 281 6.98 -1.02 28.87
CA ASP A 281 7.19 -0.34 30.14
C ASP A 281 6.19 -0.76 31.22
N PHE A 282 6.30 -0.16 32.42
CA PHE A 282 5.43 -0.48 33.55
C PHE A 282 3.96 -0.04 33.35
N ASP A 283 3.74 0.98 32.53
CA ASP A 283 2.40 1.48 32.20
C ASP A 283 1.75 0.66 31.07
N GLY A 284 2.52 -0.26 30.51
CA GLY A 284 2.07 -1.13 29.44
C GLY A 284 2.23 -0.54 28.04
N ARG A 285 2.91 0.61 27.88
CA ARG A 285 3.23 1.17 26.56
C ARG A 285 4.31 0.35 25.89
N CYS A 286 4.16 0.16 24.60
CA CYS A 286 5.03 -0.65 23.75
C CYS A 286 5.95 0.22 22.91
N TYR A 287 7.19 -0.20 22.79
CA TYR A 287 8.22 0.48 22.01
C TYR A 287 8.87 -0.50 21.05
N VAL A 288 8.64 -0.34 19.75
CA VAL A 288 9.42 -1.08 18.74
C VAL A 288 10.77 -0.36 18.62
N TYR A 289 11.84 -1.02 19.07
CA TYR A 289 13.15 -0.38 19.22
C TYR A 289 14.26 -0.98 18.35
N ARG A 290 13.95 -2.05 17.64
CA ARG A 290 14.87 -2.68 16.67
C ARG A 290 14.06 -3.42 15.62
N GLU A 291 14.54 -3.39 14.40
CA GLU A 291 13.94 -4.03 13.24
C GLU A 291 15.01 -4.66 12.36
N VAL A 292 14.71 -5.79 11.75
CA VAL A 292 15.43 -6.32 10.59
C VAL A 292 14.44 -6.88 9.58
N GLN A 293 14.68 -6.58 8.32
CA GLN A 293 13.97 -7.17 7.18
C GLN A 293 15.03 -7.67 6.19
N GLN A 294 14.99 -8.95 5.88
CA GLN A 294 15.96 -9.56 4.96
C GLN A 294 15.30 -10.71 4.18
N SER A 295 15.43 -10.67 2.86
CA SER A 295 14.93 -11.71 1.96
C SER A 295 15.92 -12.86 1.79
N GLY A 296 15.41 -14.03 1.39
CA GLY A 296 16.22 -15.17 0.96
C GLY A 296 16.90 -15.94 2.09
N LEU A 297 16.47 -15.77 3.35
CA LEU A 297 17.04 -16.48 4.49
C LEU A 297 16.38 -17.85 4.66
N ILE A 298 17.16 -18.91 4.79
CA ILE A 298 16.69 -20.20 5.31
C ILE A 298 16.55 -20.14 6.84
N VAL A 299 15.82 -21.09 7.42
CA VAL A 299 15.47 -21.09 8.85
C VAL A 299 16.69 -20.92 9.77
N SER A 300 17.81 -21.61 9.50
CA SER A 300 19.02 -21.53 10.31
C SER A 300 19.68 -20.14 10.25
N GLU A 301 19.63 -19.49 9.09
CA GLU A 301 20.18 -18.14 8.91
C GLU A 301 19.29 -17.10 9.58
N ALA A 302 17.96 -17.22 9.45
CA ALA A 302 16.99 -16.34 10.10
C ALA A 302 17.07 -16.44 11.63
N ALA A 303 17.17 -17.66 12.17
CA ALA A 303 17.35 -17.89 13.61
C ALA A 303 18.66 -17.26 14.12
N ARG A 304 19.77 -17.50 13.40
CA ARG A 304 21.08 -16.92 13.75
C ARG A 304 21.04 -15.39 13.69
N LEU A 305 20.49 -14.81 12.64
CA LEU A 305 20.36 -13.35 12.51
C LEU A 305 19.59 -12.74 13.67
N ALA A 306 18.46 -13.35 14.06
CA ALA A 306 17.67 -12.89 15.21
C ALA A 306 18.45 -12.99 16.54
N LEU A 307 19.27 -14.03 16.72
CA LEU A 307 20.11 -14.21 17.90
C LEU A 307 21.29 -13.22 17.91
N ASP A 308 22.00 -13.08 16.79
CA ASP A 308 23.17 -12.20 16.65
C ASP A 308 22.81 -10.71 16.87
N LEU A 309 21.60 -10.31 16.44
CA LEU A 309 21.08 -8.96 16.66
C LEU A 309 20.52 -8.74 18.08
N THR A 310 20.47 -9.77 18.93
CA THR A 310 20.03 -9.65 20.31
C THR A 310 21.25 -9.69 21.24
N PRO A 311 21.64 -8.57 21.85
CA PRO A 311 22.80 -8.56 22.76
C PRO A 311 22.62 -9.53 23.93
N ALA A 312 23.70 -10.18 24.36
CA ALA A 312 23.65 -11.19 25.43
C ALA A 312 23.11 -10.69 26.79
N TRP A 313 23.18 -9.38 27.02
CA TRP A 313 22.64 -8.74 28.23
C TRP A 313 21.15 -8.43 28.12
N GLU A 314 20.54 -8.61 26.96
CA GLU A 314 19.15 -8.29 26.69
C GLU A 314 18.30 -9.55 26.88
N HIS A 315 17.54 -9.59 27.98
CA HIS A 315 16.63 -10.69 28.26
C HIS A 315 15.34 -10.55 27.41
N ILE A 316 15.06 -11.54 26.57
CA ILE A 316 13.83 -11.64 25.78
C ILE A 316 12.90 -12.64 26.44
N GLU A 317 11.71 -12.21 26.83
CA GLU A 317 10.69 -13.04 27.48
C GLU A 317 10.23 -14.20 26.56
N CYS A 318 9.93 -13.89 25.32
CA CYS A 318 9.60 -14.90 24.31
C CYS A 318 9.76 -14.33 22.89
N THR A 319 9.84 -15.25 21.92
CA THR A 319 9.81 -14.95 20.49
C THR A 319 8.49 -15.43 19.90
N ILE A 320 7.66 -14.49 19.45
CA ILE A 320 6.34 -14.76 18.89
C ILE A 320 6.47 -14.97 17.39
N ALA A 321 5.80 -16.01 16.87
CA ALA A 321 5.87 -16.38 15.45
C ALA A 321 4.50 -16.73 14.88
N PRO A 322 4.34 -16.64 13.53
CA PRO A 322 3.10 -16.99 12.84
C PRO A 322 2.65 -18.42 13.15
N PRO A 323 1.33 -18.68 13.21
CA PRO A 323 0.82 -19.99 13.59
C PRO A 323 1.10 -21.10 12.57
N ASP A 324 1.35 -20.77 11.30
CA ASP A 324 1.71 -21.70 10.23
C ASP A 324 3.11 -22.31 10.39
N MET A 325 3.99 -21.68 11.19
CA MET A 325 5.29 -22.26 11.56
C MET A 325 5.20 -23.64 12.19
N TRP A 326 4.06 -24.03 12.75
CA TRP A 326 3.81 -25.35 13.34
C TRP A 326 3.26 -26.38 12.34
N ASN A 327 3.02 -26.00 11.08
CA ASN A 327 2.63 -26.95 10.05
C ASN A 327 3.80 -27.87 9.70
N ARG A 328 3.55 -29.18 9.68
CA ARG A 328 4.58 -30.16 9.34
C ARG A 328 4.86 -30.17 7.84
N GLN A 329 6.12 -30.12 7.48
CA GLN A 329 6.56 -30.27 6.09
C GLN A 329 6.42 -31.73 5.64
N LYS A 330 5.98 -31.94 4.42
CA LYS A 330 5.74 -33.29 3.87
C LYS A 330 7.02 -34.12 3.73
N ASP A 331 8.15 -33.44 3.45
CA ASP A 331 9.43 -34.07 3.13
C ASP A 331 10.23 -34.49 4.37
N SER A 332 10.27 -33.62 5.39
CA SER A 332 11.07 -33.82 6.60
C SER A 332 10.27 -34.30 7.79
N GLY A 333 8.93 -34.18 7.75
CA GLY A 333 8.05 -34.42 8.89
C GLY A 333 8.19 -33.42 10.02
N LYS A 334 9.15 -32.50 9.96
CA LYS A 334 9.40 -31.43 10.94
C LYS A 334 8.59 -30.18 10.60
N SER A 335 8.23 -29.42 11.62
CA SER A 335 7.70 -28.07 11.46
C SER A 335 8.83 -27.05 11.40
N MET A 336 8.56 -25.87 10.85
CA MET A 336 9.54 -24.76 10.87
C MET A 336 9.85 -24.34 12.31
N ALA A 337 8.86 -24.37 13.22
CA ALA A 337 9.07 -24.07 14.63
C ALA A 337 10.06 -25.02 15.30
N GLU A 338 10.02 -26.32 14.99
CA GLU A 338 11.03 -27.30 15.45
C GLU A 338 12.42 -26.99 14.90
N LEU A 339 12.52 -26.59 13.62
CA LEU A 339 13.79 -26.19 13.01
C LEU A 339 14.38 -24.91 13.65
N PHE A 340 13.55 -23.90 13.96
CA PHE A 340 14.00 -22.73 14.70
C PHE A 340 14.50 -23.09 16.10
N ALA A 341 13.79 -23.98 16.82
CA ALA A 341 14.19 -24.45 18.14
C ALA A 341 15.52 -25.21 18.10
N GLU A 342 15.75 -26.07 17.10
CA GLU A 342 17.03 -26.75 16.87
C GLU A 342 18.20 -25.78 16.63
N ASN A 343 17.91 -24.58 16.09
CA ASN A 343 18.89 -23.49 15.92
C ASN A 343 18.93 -22.50 17.10
N GLY A 344 18.42 -22.91 18.27
CA GLY A 344 18.50 -22.13 19.51
C GLY A 344 17.43 -21.04 19.67
N LEU A 345 16.44 -20.96 18.78
CA LEU A 345 15.38 -19.95 18.82
C LEU A 345 14.01 -20.61 19.13
N GLY A 346 13.66 -20.69 20.43
CA GLY A 346 12.34 -21.15 20.86
C GLY A 346 11.23 -20.17 20.50
N LEU A 347 10.10 -20.69 19.98
CA LEU A 347 9.00 -19.88 19.46
C LEU A 347 7.73 -20.05 20.29
N LEU A 348 7.00 -18.93 20.47
CA LEU A 348 5.64 -18.89 20.97
C LEU A 348 4.67 -18.68 19.80
N ARG A 349 3.67 -19.55 19.69
CA ARG A 349 2.67 -19.50 18.63
C ARG A 349 1.70 -18.34 18.81
N ALA A 350 1.59 -17.46 17.83
CA ALA A 350 0.58 -16.42 17.79
C ALA A 350 -0.82 -16.93 17.49
N SER A 351 -1.84 -16.15 17.81
CA SER A 351 -3.20 -16.39 17.32
C SER A 351 -3.31 -16.11 15.83
N ASN A 352 -4.12 -16.91 15.13
CA ASN A 352 -4.40 -16.70 13.69
C ASN A 352 -5.55 -15.73 13.42
N ASN A 353 -6.13 -15.10 14.43
CA ASN A 353 -7.23 -14.18 14.24
C ASN A 353 -6.74 -12.83 13.70
N ARG A 354 -6.72 -12.69 12.35
CA ARG A 354 -6.22 -11.48 11.67
C ARG A 354 -7.01 -10.23 12.09
N ILE A 355 -8.33 -10.29 12.02
CA ILE A 355 -9.20 -9.14 12.28
C ILE A 355 -9.03 -8.66 13.72
N GLN A 356 -9.04 -9.58 14.69
CA GLN A 356 -8.80 -9.22 16.10
C GLN A 356 -7.40 -8.63 16.30
N GLY A 357 -6.39 -9.15 15.61
CA GLY A 357 -5.03 -8.62 15.65
C GLY A 357 -4.94 -7.20 15.11
N TRP A 358 -5.62 -6.91 14.01
CA TRP A 358 -5.70 -5.56 13.47
C TRP A 358 -6.42 -4.59 14.40
N MET A 359 -7.53 -5.01 15.00
CA MET A 359 -8.25 -4.18 15.98
C MET A 359 -7.37 -3.90 17.20
N ALA A 360 -6.67 -4.89 17.74
CA ALA A 360 -5.73 -4.71 18.84
C ALA A 360 -4.61 -3.71 18.49
N LEU A 361 -4.05 -3.82 17.26
CA LEU A 361 -3.03 -2.88 16.81
C LEU A 361 -3.57 -1.45 16.66
N LYS A 362 -4.79 -1.28 16.13
CA LYS A 362 -5.45 0.04 16.07
C LYS A 362 -5.64 0.65 17.46
N GLU A 363 -6.05 -0.15 18.44
CA GLU A 363 -6.17 0.34 19.85
C GLU A 363 -4.80 0.74 20.42
N MET A 364 -3.73 -0.01 20.15
CA MET A 364 -2.39 0.35 20.59
C MET A 364 -1.87 1.65 19.94
N LEU A 365 -2.36 2.00 18.76
CA LEU A 365 -2.01 3.25 18.08
C LEU A 365 -2.76 4.48 18.63
N LYS A 366 -3.79 4.29 19.45
CA LYS A 366 -4.51 5.40 20.10
C LYS A 366 -3.76 5.90 21.34
N PRO A 367 -4.03 7.16 21.76
CA PRO A 367 -3.55 7.65 23.04
C PRO A 367 -3.99 6.75 24.19
N MET A 368 -3.10 6.46 25.11
CA MET A 368 -3.43 5.78 26.36
C MET A 368 -4.15 6.78 27.29
N LEU A 369 -5.03 6.25 28.13
CA LEU A 369 -5.70 7.04 29.17
C LEU A 369 -4.74 7.30 30.34
N ASP A 370 -3.63 7.97 30.07
CA ASP A 370 -2.62 8.38 31.03
C ASP A 370 -2.38 9.91 30.97
N GLU A 371 -1.63 10.44 31.93
CA GLU A 371 -1.32 11.88 32.02
C GLU A 371 -0.53 12.43 30.82
N ASN A 372 0.06 11.56 30.01
CA ASN A 372 0.94 11.95 28.90
C ASN A 372 0.23 12.02 27.54
N ASP A 373 -0.99 11.48 27.43
CA ASP A 373 -1.79 11.40 26.19
C ASP A 373 -1.00 10.86 24.97
N LYS A 374 -0.03 9.97 25.23
CA LYS A 374 0.79 9.36 24.18
C LYS A 374 0.22 8.03 23.74
N PRO A 375 0.48 7.61 22.47
CA PRO A 375 0.03 6.32 21.97
C PRO A 375 0.55 5.14 22.80
N GLY A 376 -0.22 4.06 22.83
CA GLY A 376 0.19 2.80 23.44
C GLY A 376 1.30 2.07 22.67
N LEU A 377 1.52 2.43 21.40
CA LEU A 377 2.61 1.92 20.56
C LEU A 377 3.45 3.08 20.02
N LEU A 378 4.74 3.03 20.29
CA LEU A 378 5.75 3.95 19.76
C LEU A 378 6.81 3.16 18.98
N VAL A 379 7.41 3.78 17.99
CA VAL A 379 8.41 3.17 17.10
C VAL A 379 9.64 4.07 17.06
N THR A 380 10.84 3.52 17.24
CA THR A 380 12.06 4.33 17.11
C THR A 380 12.41 4.58 15.66
N GLU A 381 13.09 5.72 15.39
CA GLU A 381 13.50 6.12 14.03
C GLU A 381 14.31 5.05 13.29
N ASP A 382 14.97 4.14 14.00
CA ASP A 382 15.76 3.03 13.42
C ASP A 382 14.89 1.95 12.76
N CYS A 383 13.60 1.89 13.10
CA CYS A 383 12.66 0.92 12.52
C CYS A 383 12.03 1.47 11.22
N ALA A 384 12.89 1.78 10.26
CA ALA A 384 12.51 2.49 9.04
C ALA A 384 11.49 1.74 8.17
N GLY A 385 11.55 0.41 8.15
CA GLY A 385 10.62 -0.42 7.39
C GLY A 385 9.21 -0.39 7.99
N LEU A 386 9.05 -0.58 9.28
CA LEU A 386 7.75 -0.50 9.94
C LEU A 386 7.14 0.90 9.81
N ILE A 387 7.95 1.96 9.98
CA ILE A 387 7.53 3.36 9.82
C ILE A 387 7.05 3.65 8.40
N ALA A 388 7.65 3.03 7.39
CA ALA A 388 7.25 3.19 6.00
C ALA A 388 6.02 2.33 5.65
N ASN A 389 5.98 1.07 6.11
CA ASN A 389 5.02 0.09 5.68
C ASN A 389 3.68 0.21 6.41
N LEU A 390 3.68 0.51 7.72
CA LEU A 390 2.45 0.59 8.52
C LEU A 390 1.42 1.60 7.94
N PRO A 391 1.78 2.83 7.56
CA PRO A 391 0.85 3.76 6.93
C PRO A 391 0.52 3.43 5.47
N ALA A 392 1.25 2.48 4.85
CA ALA A 392 1.05 2.12 3.46
C ALA A 392 0.06 0.97 3.25
N ILE A 393 -0.21 0.20 4.30
CA ILE A 393 -1.18 -0.90 4.27
C ILE A 393 -2.57 -0.34 3.95
N GLN A 394 -3.22 -0.95 2.98
CA GLN A 394 -4.57 -0.59 2.52
C GLN A 394 -5.60 -1.59 3.04
N HIS A 395 -6.87 -1.21 3.00
CA HIS A 395 -7.97 -2.16 3.21
C HIS A 395 -7.98 -3.19 2.08
N ASP A 396 -8.32 -4.44 2.41
CA ASP A 396 -8.62 -5.45 1.39
C ASP A 396 -9.89 -5.05 0.62
N GLU A 397 -9.84 -5.14 -0.71
CA GLU A 397 -10.96 -4.71 -1.57
C GLU A 397 -12.23 -5.55 -1.37
N LYS A 398 -12.08 -6.83 -0.99
CA LYS A 398 -13.18 -7.77 -0.79
C LYS A 398 -13.65 -7.83 0.65
N ASN A 399 -12.75 -7.55 1.59
CA ASN A 399 -13.03 -7.56 3.03
C ASN A 399 -12.46 -6.30 3.69
N PRO A 400 -13.21 -5.19 3.72
CA PRO A 400 -12.73 -3.93 4.29
C PRO A 400 -12.32 -3.98 5.77
N SER A 401 -12.69 -5.05 6.48
CA SER A 401 -12.27 -5.28 7.88
C SER A 401 -10.87 -5.90 7.99
N ASP A 402 -10.27 -6.29 6.87
CA ASP A 402 -8.92 -6.86 6.81
C ASP A 402 -7.98 -5.96 6.00
N CYS A 403 -6.68 -6.20 6.13
CA CYS A 403 -5.66 -5.55 5.32
C CYS A 403 -5.46 -6.26 3.99
N ALA A 404 -5.16 -5.50 2.96
CA ALA A 404 -4.68 -6.03 1.69
C ALA A 404 -3.42 -6.88 1.90
N THR A 405 -3.35 -8.01 1.21
CA THR A 405 -2.20 -8.92 1.23
C THR A 405 -1.13 -8.56 0.19
N GLU A 406 -1.44 -7.59 -0.65
CA GLU A 406 -0.54 -7.09 -1.69
C GLU A 406 -0.30 -5.57 -1.54
N PRO A 407 0.90 -5.07 -1.84
CA PRO A 407 2.09 -5.82 -2.23
C PRO A 407 2.69 -6.57 -1.03
N HIS A 408 3.04 -7.84 -1.23
CA HIS A 408 3.49 -8.74 -0.15
C HIS A 408 4.72 -8.20 0.61
N GLU A 409 5.60 -7.49 -0.08
CA GLU A 409 6.84 -6.90 0.47
C GLU A 409 6.61 -5.96 1.68
N ILE A 410 5.44 -5.31 1.76
CA ILE A 410 5.15 -4.36 2.86
C ILE A 410 4.33 -4.99 4.00
N THR A 411 3.82 -6.21 3.82
CA THR A 411 2.94 -6.84 4.81
C THR A 411 3.71 -7.49 5.96
N HIS A 412 4.91 -8.01 5.73
CA HIS A 412 5.65 -8.84 6.68
C HIS A 412 5.91 -8.18 8.04
N CYS A 413 6.46 -6.97 8.09
CA CYS A 413 6.69 -6.29 9.37
C CYS A 413 5.37 -5.85 10.03
N VAL A 414 4.33 -5.59 9.24
CA VAL A 414 3.00 -5.24 9.75
C VAL A 414 2.26 -6.47 10.28
N ASP A 415 2.42 -7.63 9.65
CA ASP A 415 1.94 -8.90 10.19
C ASP A 415 2.72 -9.30 11.46
N ALA A 416 4.03 -9.07 11.50
CA ALA A 416 4.82 -9.30 12.71
C ALA A 416 4.27 -8.50 13.90
N ILE A 417 4.09 -7.19 13.79
CA ILE A 417 3.53 -6.39 14.89
C ILE A 417 2.08 -6.78 15.24
N ARG A 418 1.28 -7.24 14.26
CA ARG A 418 -0.06 -7.77 14.50
C ARG A 418 -0.03 -9.02 15.39
N TYR A 419 0.93 -9.95 15.14
CA TYR A 419 1.08 -11.14 15.98
C TYR A 419 1.41 -10.78 17.43
N PHE A 420 2.21 -9.76 17.65
CA PHE A 420 2.45 -9.23 18.99
C PHE A 420 1.16 -8.67 19.62
N ALA A 421 0.46 -7.81 18.88
CA ALA A 421 -0.75 -7.14 19.37
C ALA A 421 -1.83 -8.14 19.79
N VAL A 422 -2.13 -9.15 18.96
CA VAL A 422 -3.15 -10.18 19.27
C VAL A 422 -2.73 -11.06 20.43
N THR A 423 -1.46 -11.45 20.53
CA THR A 423 -0.96 -12.32 21.61
C THR A 423 -1.04 -11.61 22.96
N ARG A 424 -0.76 -10.32 23.00
CA ARG A 424 -0.85 -9.51 24.20
C ARG A 424 -2.30 -9.35 24.68
N THR A 425 -3.24 -9.08 23.78
CA THR A 425 -4.65 -8.90 24.11
C THR A 425 -5.24 -10.19 24.71
N LEU A 426 -4.92 -11.35 24.13
CA LEU A 426 -5.38 -12.64 24.68
C LEU A 426 -4.74 -13.00 26.03
N GLY A 427 -3.54 -12.47 26.32
CA GLY A 427 -2.89 -12.63 27.63
C GLY A 427 -3.56 -11.79 28.73
N ALA A 428 -4.17 -10.68 28.39
CA ALA A 428 -4.89 -9.80 29.32
C ALA A 428 -6.25 -10.39 29.78
N GLU A 429 -6.88 -11.24 28.98
CA GLU A 429 -8.11 -11.96 29.37
C GLU A 429 -7.91 -12.94 30.55
N ARG A 430 -6.67 -13.21 30.97
CA ARG A 430 -6.36 -14.00 32.16
C ARG A 430 -6.20 -13.20 33.44
N VAL A 431 -6.34 -11.89 33.41
CA VAL A 431 -6.32 -11.04 34.62
C VAL A 431 -7.73 -10.90 35.14
N ASN A 432 -8.07 -11.79 36.08
CA ASN A 432 -9.09 -11.68 37.12
C ASN A 432 -10.27 -10.74 36.78
N VAL A 433 -11.33 -11.34 36.25
CA VAL A 433 -12.65 -10.91 36.68
C VAL A 433 -12.67 -11.19 38.19
N PRO A 434 -12.87 -10.19 39.07
CA PRO A 434 -13.15 -10.45 40.48
C PRO A 434 -14.36 -11.38 40.47
N GLU A 435 -14.23 -12.55 41.12
CA GLU A 435 -15.41 -13.34 41.46
C GLU A 435 -16.38 -12.40 42.13
N GLU A 436 -17.56 -12.22 41.53
CA GLU A 436 -18.65 -11.54 42.24
C GLU A 436 -18.79 -12.28 43.58
N PRO A 437 -18.86 -11.56 44.71
CA PRO A 437 -19.06 -12.24 45.99
C PRO A 437 -20.32 -13.07 45.84
N GLU A 438 -20.22 -14.40 46.05
CA GLU A 438 -21.36 -15.26 46.24
C GLU A 438 -22.20 -14.61 47.33
N PHE A 439 -23.36 -14.08 46.95
CA PHE A 439 -24.37 -13.70 47.94
C PHE A 439 -24.84 -15.03 48.53
N ASP A 440 -24.45 -15.23 49.78
CA ASP A 440 -24.89 -16.37 50.59
C ASP A 440 -26.41 -16.17 50.80
N ASP A 441 -27.21 -16.94 50.08
CA ASP A 441 -28.66 -17.04 50.20
C ASP A 441 -29.05 -17.81 51.48
N ALA A 442 -28.22 -17.73 52.51
CA ALA A 442 -28.52 -18.29 53.80
C ALA A 442 -29.04 -17.20 54.77
N ALA A 443 -30.26 -17.38 55.14
CA ALA A 443 -30.97 -16.78 56.29
C ALA A 443 -31.62 -15.40 56.04
N VAL A 444 -32.82 -15.45 55.47
CA VAL A 444 -33.93 -14.66 56.04
C VAL A 444 -35.03 -15.64 56.43
N ASP A 445 -34.94 -16.08 57.67
CA ASP A 445 -36.02 -16.74 58.40
C ASP A 445 -37.13 -15.71 58.57
N TYR A 446 -38.24 -15.87 57.86
CA TYR A 446 -39.49 -15.14 58.16
C TYR A 446 -40.25 -15.97 59.16
N ASP A 447 -40.11 -15.59 60.45
CA ASP A 447 -41.04 -15.93 61.48
C ASP A 447 -42.48 -15.50 61.10
N GLU A 448 -43.33 -16.51 60.91
CA GLU A 448 -44.76 -16.33 60.95
C GLU A 448 -45.19 -15.94 62.36
N GLU A 449 -45.74 -14.76 62.50
CA GLU A 449 -46.77 -14.50 63.50
C GLU A 449 -47.76 -13.41 63.10
N MET A 450 -48.85 -13.89 62.73
CA MET A 450 -50.13 -13.67 63.36
C MET A 450 -51.04 -12.54 62.83
N THR A 451 -52.15 -13.11 62.50
CA THR A 451 -53.55 -12.69 62.84
C THR A 451 -54.20 -11.59 61.99
N GLY A 452 -55.15 -12.05 61.23
CA GLY A 452 -56.58 -11.86 61.51
C GLY A 452 -57.11 -10.43 61.28
N GLY A 453 -57.86 -10.26 60.23
CA GLY A 453 -58.63 -9.04 60.00
C GLY A 453 -59.39 -9.10 58.69
N ASP A 454 -60.57 -9.62 58.83
CA ASP A 454 -61.70 -9.71 57.90
C ASP A 454 -62.10 -8.35 57.31
N MET A 455 -62.77 -8.43 56.19
CA MET A 455 -63.79 -7.52 55.64
C MET A 455 -63.50 -6.89 54.27
N THR A 456 -64.13 -7.48 53.35
CA THR A 456 -65.18 -7.01 52.40
C THR A 456 -64.87 -5.90 51.41
N ASP A 457 -65.15 -6.33 50.17
CA ASP A 457 -65.91 -5.68 49.11
C ASP A 457 -65.62 -4.19 48.78
N ASP A 458 -65.30 -3.92 47.59
CA ASP A 458 -66.24 -3.47 46.59
C ASP A 458 -65.58 -2.80 45.32
N TYR A 459 -66.12 -3.21 44.22
CA TYR A 459 -66.37 -2.40 42.97
C TYR A 459 -65.22 -1.96 42.08
N LEU A 460 -65.16 -2.65 40.99
CA LEU A 460 -65.70 -2.33 39.66
C LEU A 460 -65.18 -1.05 39.00
N ALA A 461 -64.51 -1.29 37.88
CA ALA A 461 -64.99 -0.90 36.58
C ALA A 461 -64.47 0.40 35.94
N TYR A 462 -64.39 0.30 34.62
CA TYR A 462 -64.20 1.28 33.53
C TYR A 462 -62.74 1.57 33.20
N GLY A 463 -62.22 1.38 32.02
CA GLY A 463 -62.83 1.32 30.71
C GLY A 463 -62.16 2.30 29.80
N GLY A 464 -61.55 1.83 28.73
CA GLY A 464 -61.62 2.39 27.43
C GLY A 464 -60.87 3.70 27.10
N GLY A 465 -60.09 3.59 26.08
CA GLY A 465 -59.58 4.73 25.33
C GLY A 465 -58.33 4.36 24.58
#